data_3775030e2e843a1caba78c5cc3debf1b
#
_entry.id   3775030e2e843a1caba78c5cc3debf1b
#
_cell.length_a   1.000
_cell.length_b   1.000
_cell.length_c   1.000
_cell.angle_alpha   90.00
_cell.angle_beta   90.00
_cell.angle_gamma   90.00
#
_symmetry.space_group_name_H-M   'P 1'
#
loop_
_entity.id
_entity.type
_entity.pdbx_description
1 polymer ?
#
loop_
_entity_poly.entity_id
_entity_poly.type
_entity_poly.pdbx_seq_one_letter_code
_entity_poly.pdbx_strand_id
1 'polypeptide(L)'
;MWGWLRTLRKEGFHFRRQAPFHGYFLDFVCLNRKLVIELDGPSHGEEAQQRHDATRDQVLRDEGFRVLRIQNRTLDQHMPSVVDAIYEALRDSPRAW
;
A
#
# COMPACT_ATOMS: atom_id res chain seq x y z
N MET A 1 1.57 8.58 8.70
CA MET A 1 0.84 7.93 7.58
C MET A 1 -0.53 7.41 7.99
N TRP A 2 -0.59 6.57 9.00
CA TRP A 2 -1.88 6.00 9.42
C TRP A 2 -2.89 7.06 9.85
N GLY A 3 -2.45 8.04 10.63
CA GLY A 3 -3.33 9.11 11.07
C GLY A 3 -4.00 9.84 9.92
N TRP A 4 -3.24 10.10 8.86
CA TRP A 4 -3.78 10.73 7.66
C TRP A 4 -4.69 9.79 6.87
N LEU A 5 -4.29 8.53 6.70
CA LEU A 5 -5.11 7.57 5.95
C LEU A 5 -6.48 7.36 6.58
N ARG A 6 -6.56 7.41 7.91
CA ARG A 6 -7.85 7.31 8.61
C ARG A 6 -8.80 8.43 8.23
N THR A 7 -8.26 9.62 7.95
CA THR A 7 -9.12 10.76 7.60
C THR A 7 -9.78 10.59 6.24
N LEU A 8 -9.22 9.74 5.37
CA LEU A 8 -9.79 9.49 4.04
C LEU A 8 -11.11 8.73 4.09
N ARG A 9 -11.46 8.17 5.24
CA ARG A 9 -12.75 7.52 5.45
C ARG A 9 -13.91 8.45 5.08
N LYS A 10 -13.77 9.74 5.38
CA LYS A 10 -14.78 10.74 5.04
C LYS A 10 -14.99 10.87 3.54
N GLU A 11 -13.99 10.51 2.75
CA GLU A 11 -14.03 10.57 1.29
C GLU A 11 -14.40 9.22 0.68
N GLY A 12 -14.74 8.23 1.51
CA GLY A 12 -15.12 6.91 1.03
C GLY A 12 -13.98 5.92 0.85
N PHE A 13 -12.78 6.27 1.30
CA PHE A 13 -11.62 5.39 1.20
C PHE A 13 -11.32 4.80 2.58
N HIS A 14 -11.64 3.53 2.75
CA HIS A 14 -11.50 2.85 4.03
C HIS A 14 -10.22 2.03 4.07
N PHE A 15 -9.22 2.55 4.76
CA PHE A 15 -7.94 1.88 4.91
C PHE A 15 -7.89 1.07 6.20
N ARG A 16 -7.20 -0.07 6.14
CA ARG A 16 -6.84 -0.88 7.31
C ARG A 16 -5.34 -0.95 7.39
N ARG A 17 -4.80 -1.01 8.60
CA ARG A 17 -3.36 -1.17 8.81
C ARG A 17 -3.07 -2.58 9.29
N GLN A 18 -1.86 -3.07 8.99
CA GLN A 18 -1.38 -4.37 9.43
C GLN A 18 -2.41 -5.47 9.17
N ALA A 19 -2.95 -5.49 7.95
CA ALA A 19 -4.00 -6.40 7.56
C ALA A 19 -3.42 -7.77 7.20
N PRO A 20 -3.90 -8.87 7.78
CA PRO A 20 -3.44 -10.20 7.40
C PRO A 20 -3.95 -10.57 6.01
N PHE A 21 -3.05 -11.19 5.23
CA PHE A 21 -3.37 -11.59 3.86
C PHE A 21 -2.51 -12.78 3.48
N HIS A 22 -3.09 -13.96 3.37
CA HIS A 22 -2.40 -15.21 2.98
C HIS A 22 -1.09 -15.45 3.74
N GLY A 23 -1.11 -15.23 5.06
CA GLY A 23 0.08 -15.40 5.88
C GLY A 23 1.03 -14.22 5.91
N TYR A 24 0.74 -13.17 5.15
CA TYR A 24 1.48 -11.92 5.16
C TYR A 24 0.73 -10.86 5.95
N PHE A 25 1.42 -9.78 6.32
CA PHE A 25 0.78 -8.59 6.89
C PHE A 25 1.01 -7.42 5.94
N LEU A 26 -0.06 -6.83 5.48
CA LEU A 26 0.00 -5.67 4.61
C LEU A 26 0.03 -4.41 5.46
N ASP A 27 0.93 -3.47 5.14
CA ASP A 27 1.05 -2.25 5.94
C ASP A 27 -0.27 -1.48 5.96
N PHE A 28 -0.80 -1.16 4.78
CA PHE A 28 -2.10 -0.50 4.65
C PHE A 28 -2.83 -1.08 3.44
N VAL A 29 -4.12 -1.26 3.57
CA VAL A 29 -4.94 -1.76 2.45
C VAL A 29 -6.27 -1.06 2.41
N CYS A 30 -6.68 -0.66 1.21
CA CYS A 30 -8.02 -0.15 0.91
C CYS A 30 -8.74 -1.21 0.09
N LEU A 31 -9.59 -1.99 0.74
CA LEU A 31 -10.23 -3.14 0.09
C LEU A 31 -11.18 -2.74 -1.03
N ASN A 32 -11.94 -1.68 -0.82
CA ASN A 32 -12.94 -1.25 -1.83
C ASN A 32 -12.27 -0.65 -3.07
N ARG A 33 -10.99 -0.32 -3.02
CA ARG A 33 -10.24 0.18 -4.18
C ARG A 33 -9.16 -0.80 -4.63
N LYS A 34 -9.00 -1.92 -3.94
CA LYS A 34 -7.98 -2.93 -4.25
C LYS A 34 -6.59 -2.31 -4.30
N LEU A 35 -6.27 -1.48 -3.33
CA LEU A 35 -4.99 -0.79 -3.25
C LEU A 35 -4.28 -1.15 -1.96
N VAL A 36 -3.03 -1.60 -2.09
CA VAL A 36 -2.13 -1.87 -0.97
C VAL A 36 -1.03 -0.83 -0.98
N ILE A 37 -0.75 -0.25 0.18
CA ILE A 37 0.38 0.67 0.35
C ILE A 37 1.41 -0.01 1.24
N GLU A 38 2.63 -0.14 0.73
CA GLU A 38 3.73 -0.73 1.45
C GLU A 38 4.81 0.31 1.70
N LEU A 39 5.27 0.41 2.95
CA LEU A 39 6.34 1.31 3.31
C LEU A 39 7.66 0.55 3.25
N ASP A 40 8.58 1.01 2.40
CA ASP A 40 9.90 0.41 2.28
C ASP A 40 10.89 1.19 3.12
N GLY A 41 11.48 0.51 4.10
CA GLY A 41 12.62 1.04 4.82
C GLY A 41 13.90 0.85 4.02
N PRO A 42 15.05 1.27 4.57
CA PRO A 42 16.33 1.00 3.92
C PRO A 42 16.49 -0.50 3.75
N SER A 43 16.48 -0.94 2.50
CA SER A 43 16.63 -2.34 2.17
C SER A 43 18.06 -2.79 2.48
N HIS A 44 18.21 -3.87 3.21
CA HIS A 44 19.52 -4.44 3.46
C HIS A 44 19.90 -5.46 2.39
N GLY A 45 19.17 -5.49 1.28
CA GLY A 45 19.56 -6.26 0.11
C GLY A 45 19.51 -7.76 0.25
N GLU A 46 18.79 -8.27 1.22
CA GLU A 46 18.70 -9.72 1.39
C GLU A 46 17.84 -10.33 0.30
N GLU A 47 18.41 -11.26 -0.46
CA GLU A 47 17.71 -11.93 -1.55
C GLU A 47 16.46 -12.65 -1.07
N ALA A 48 16.51 -13.25 0.12
CA ALA A 48 15.36 -13.95 0.67
C ALA A 48 14.20 -13.01 0.90
N GLN A 49 14.47 -11.79 1.39
CA GLN A 49 13.43 -10.78 1.60
C GLN A 49 12.83 -10.33 0.26
N GLN A 50 13.68 -10.13 -0.73
CA GLN A 50 13.21 -9.70 -2.05
C GLN A 50 12.34 -10.76 -2.70
N ARG A 51 12.70 -12.04 -2.58
CA ARG A 51 11.90 -13.14 -3.11
C ARG A 51 10.57 -13.27 -2.40
N HIS A 52 10.57 -13.09 -1.10
CA HIS A 52 9.36 -13.12 -0.28
C HIS A 52 8.39 -12.01 -0.72
N ASP A 53 8.93 -10.80 -0.93
CA ASP A 53 8.13 -9.65 -1.37
C ASP A 53 7.57 -9.87 -2.77
N ALA A 54 8.37 -10.44 -3.68
CA ALA A 54 7.92 -10.72 -5.04
C ALA A 54 6.79 -11.74 -5.08
N THR A 55 6.87 -12.78 -4.24
CA THR A 55 5.84 -13.79 -4.14
C THR A 55 4.53 -13.17 -3.60
N ARG A 56 4.64 -12.36 -2.55
CA ARG A 56 3.49 -11.66 -1.99
C ARG A 56 2.84 -10.75 -3.02
N ASP A 57 3.64 -9.99 -3.76
CA ASP A 57 3.13 -9.07 -4.77
C ASP A 57 2.40 -9.82 -5.89
N GLN A 58 2.90 -11.00 -6.26
CA GLN A 58 2.24 -11.81 -7.28
C GLN A 58 0.87 -12.29 -6.81
N VAL A 59 0.78 -12.75 -5.57
CA VAL A 59 -0.49 -13.16 -4.99
C VAL A 59 -1.48 -11.98 -4.96
N LEU A 60 -0.99 -10.80 -4.58
CA LEU A 60 -1.83 -9.60 -4.56
C LEU A 60 -2.35 -9.26 -5.96
N ARG A 61 -1.48 -9.29 -6.97
CA ARG A 61 -1.89 -9.00 -8.35
C ARG A 61 -2.88 -10.02 -8.86
N ASP A 62 -2.70 -11.29 -8.52
CA ASP A 62 -3.61 -12.35 -8.95
C ASP A 62 -5.02 -12.14 -8.37
N GLU A 63 -5.13 -11.49 -7.23
CA GLU A 63 -6.42 -11.17 -6.64
C GLU A 63 -6.93 -9.77 -7.01
N GLY A 64 -6.26 -9.11 -7.94
CA GLY A 64 -6.71 -7.82 -8.47
C GLY A 64 -6.24 -6.61 -7.69
N PHE A 65 -5.32 -6.78 -6.75
CA PHE A 65 -4.78 -5.66 -6.00
C PHE A 65 -3.65 -4.97 -6.75
N ARG A 66 -3.54 -3.67 -6.55
CA ARG A 66 -2.38 -2.88 -6.97
C ARG A 66 -1.56 -2.54 -5.74
N VAL A 67 -0.24 -2.53 -5.90
CA VAL A 67 0.67 -2.23 -4.80
C VAL A 67 1.37 -0.91 -5.07
N LEU A 68 1.26 0.01 -4.13
CA LEU A 68 1.98 1.29 -4.16
C LEU A 68 3.06 1.24 -3.10
N ARG A 69 4.33 1.27 -3.53
CA ARG A 69 5.45 1.26 -2.62
C ARG A 69 5.93 2.68 -2.36
N ILE A 70 6.08 3.02 -1.10
CA ILE A 70 6.53 4.34 -0.68
C ILE A 70 7.76 4.16 0.19
N GLN A 71 8.84 4.82 -0.18
CA GLN A 71 10.05 4.79 0.63
C GLN A 71 9.86 5.66 1.87
N ASN A 72 10.29 5.16 3.02
CA ASN A 72 10.21 5.91 4.27
C ASN A 72 10.89 7.27 4.18
N ARG A 73 11.98 7.35 3.42
CA ARG A 73 12.67 8.62 3.19
C ARG A 73 11.76 9.64 2.50
N THR A 74 11.02 9.20 1.49
CA THR A 74 10.08 10.07 0.78
C THR A 74 8.95 10.51 1.70
N LEU A 75 8.48 9.61 2.54
CA LEU A 75 7.43 9.91 3.52
C LEU A 75 7.88 11.02 4.48
N ASP A 76 9.14 10.92 4.97
CA ASP A 76 9.67 11.88 5.93
C ASP A 76 9.99 13.23 5.31
N GLN A 77 10.46 13.26 4.06
CA GLN A 77 10.98 14.47 3.42
C GLN A 77 10.01 15.11 2.43
N HIS A 78 9.10 14.33 1.85
CA HIS A 78 8.24 14.81 0.77
C HIS A 78 6.81 14.28 0.92
N MET A 79 6.21 14.50 2.07
CA MET A 79 4.85 14.04 2.35
C MET A 79 3.84 14.52 1.29
N PRO A 80 3.89 15.75 0.77
CA PRO A 80 2.95 16.16 -0.28
C PRO A 80 3.01 15.27 -1.52
N SER A 81 4.20 14.82 -1.92
CA SER A 81 4.35 13.90 -3.06
C SER A 81 3.71 12.55 -2.77
N VAL A 82 3.82 12.07 -1.54
CA VAL A 82 3.20 10.83 -1.11
C VAL A 82 1.67 10.95 -1.17
N VAL A 83 1.14 12.05 -0.67
CA VAL A 83 -0.31 12.33 -0.71
C VAL A 83 -0.82 12.30 -2.14
N ASP A 84 -0.11 13.00 -3.05
CA ASP A 84 -0.49 13.04 -4.46
C ASP A 84 -0.47 11.65 -5.10
N ALA A 85 0.56 10.86 -4.81
CA ALA A 85 0.67 9.51 -5.36
C ALA A 85 -0.48 8.62 -4.88
N ILE A 86 -0.86 8.74 -3.62
CA ILE A 86 -1.95 7.94 -3.06
C ILE A 86 -3.28 8.34 -3.69
N TYR A 87 -3.56 9.64 -3.80
CA TYR A 87 -4.80 10.10 -4.44
C TYR A 87 -4.86 9.66 -5.90
N GLU A 88 -3.76 9.75 -6.62
CA GLU A 88 -3.71 9.30 -8.00
C GLU A 88 -4.00 7.81 -8.11
N ALA A 89 -3.40 7.00 -7.24
CA ALA A 89 -3.64 5.57 -7.22
C ALA A 89 -5.10 5.25 -6.87
N LEU A 90 -5.70 5.99 -5.96
CA LEU A 90 -7.09 5.79 -5.58
C LEU A 90 -8.05 6.13 -6.72
N ARG A 91 -7.75 7.18 -7.49
CA ARG A 91 -8.58 7.56 -8.64
C ARG A 91 -8.52 6.52 -9.75
N ASP A 92 -7.34 5.93 -9.95
CA ASP A 92 -7.13 4.97 -11.03
C ASP A 92 -7.55 3.56 -10.64
N SER A 93 -7.91 3.32 -9.38
CA SER A 93 -8.30 2.00 -8.93
C SER A 93 -9.61 1.56 -9.58
N PRO A 94 -9.69 0.32 -10.05
CA PRO A 94 -10.96 -0.21 -10.51
C PRO A 94 -11.94 -0.26 -9.37
N ARG A 95 -13.21 0.05 -9.65
CA ARG A 95 -14.26 -0.08 -8.66
C ARG A 95 -14.50 -1.56 -8.39
N ALA A 96 -14.75 -1.90 -7.12
CA ALA A 96 -14.93 -3.28 -6.70
C ALA A 96 -16.31 -3.84 -7.08
N TRP A 97 -17.11 -3.07 -7.77
CA TRP A 97 -18.45 -3.49 -8.21
C TRP A 97 -18.68 -3.17 -9.66
#